data_bf80f43fc695f03cc4e0bb1c3d8c7265
#
_entry.id   bf80f43fc695f03cc4e0bb1c3d8c7265
#
_cell.length_a   1.000
_cell.length_b   1.000
_cell.length_c   1.000
_cell.angle_alpha   90.00
_cell.angle_beta   90.00
_cell.angle_gamma   90.00
#
_symmetry.space_group_name_H-M   'P 1'
#
loop_
_entity.id
_entity.type
_entity.pdbx_description
1 polymer ?
#
loop_
_entity_poly.entity_id
_entity_poly.type
_entity_poly.pdbx_seq_one_letter_code
_entity_poly.pdbx_strand_id
1 'polypeptide(L)'
;AEVGASALAARTGSVPVASITITKLRWLADAEPQNAAMVAAVALPHDWLTWRLRGFGPDNPALTELVTDRSDASGTGYFNPSTNTYDRDLLSRALRRDADDIVLPTVLRPDESRTITVGSSAFPAHLVVAAGAGDNAAAAFGLGASTGDVVVSIGTSGTVFGVTDAPAHDETGTVAGFA
;
A
#
# COMPACT_ATOMS: atom_id res chain seq x y z
N ALA A 1 12.06 6.07 18.45
CA ALA A 1 12.09 5.00 17.46
C ALA A 1 12.10 3.65 18.18
N GLU A 2 10.96 2.98 18.22
CA GLU A 2 10.79 1.66 18.87
C GLU A 2 11.37 0.54 18.00
N VAL A 3 11.46 0.79 16.67
CA VAL A 3 12.07 -0.12 15.69
C VAL A 3 13.16 0.67 14.96
N GLY A 4 14.36 0.13 14.90
CA GLY A 4 15.50 0.78 14.25
C GLY A 4 15.36 0.82 12.72
N ALA A 5 16.04 1.76 12.07
CA ALA A 5 16.01 1.93 10.62
C ALA A 5 16.40 0.66 9.86
N SER A 6 17.48 0.00 10.29
CA SER A 6 17.95 -1.28 9.70
C SER A 6 16.86 -2.36 9.74
N ALA A 7 16.17 -2.51 10.89
CA ALA A 7 15.10 -3.49 11.03
C ALA A 7 13.88 -3.14 10.16
N LEU A 8 13.56 -1.86 10.00
CA LEU A 8 12.48 -1.42 9.12
C LEU A 8 12.82 -1.69 7.66
N ALA A 9 14.00 -1.28 7.21
CA ALA A 9 14.47 -1.54 5.85
C ALA A 9 14.47 -3.04 5.52
N ALA A 10 14.94 -3.89 6.43
CA ALA A 10 14.95 -5.34 6.25
C ALA A 10 13.53 -5.94 6.16
N ARG A 11 12.57 -5.41 6.92
CA ARG A 11 11.19 -5.94 7.00
C ARG A 11 10.28 -5.42 5.90
N THR A 12 10.48 -4.18 5.44
CA THR A 12 9.53 -3.50 4.52
C THR A 12 10.18 -2.90 3.28
N GLY A 13 11.51 -3.08 3.11
CA GLY A 13 12.25 -2.48 2.00
C GLY A 13 12.50 -0.98 2.16
N SER A 14 12.00 -0.33 3.21
CA SER A 14 12.10 1.13 3.36
C SER A 14 12.17 1.56 4.83
N VAL A 15 12.70 2.76 5.04
CA VAL A 15 12.62 3.48 6.33
C VAL A 15 11.50 4.51 6.21
N PRO A 16 10.37 4.35 6.91
CA PRO A 16 9.21 5.21 6.75
C PRO A 16 9.49 6.67 7.10
N VAL A 17 9.10 7.58 6.21
CA VAL A 17 9.05 9.03 6.44
C VAL A 17 7.62 9.46 6.80
N ALA A 18 7.42 10.72 7.18
CA ALA A 18 6.15 11.24 7.69
C ALA A 18 4.94 11.04 6.73
N SER A 19 5.18 10.92 5.42
CA SER A 19 4.12 10.69 4.42
C SER A 19 3.64 9.24 4.34
N ILE A 20 4.37 8.28 4.86
CA ILE A 20 4.07 6.84 4.81
C ILE A 20 2.92 6.49 5.76
N THR A 21 2.08 5.52 5.39
CA THR A 21 0.85 5.19 6.13
C THR A 21 1.10 4.82 7.59
N ILE A 22 2.11 4.01 7.87
CA ILE A 22 2.43 3.56 9.23
C ILE A 22 2.68 4.73 10.19
N THR A 23 3.29 5.83 9.72
CA THR A 23 3.56 7.00 10.56
C THR A 23 2.29 7.78 10.88
N LYS A 24 1.34 7.80 9.96
CA LYS A 24 0.01 8.41 10.15
C LYS A 24 -0.82 7.60 11.15
N LEU A 25 -0.76 6.26 11.08
CA LEU A 25 -1.40 5.38 12.06
C LEU A 25 -0.80 5.56 13.45
N ARG A 26 0.52 5.73 13.54
CA ARG A 26 1.17 6.03 14.81
C ARG A 26 0.75 7.38 15.35
N TRP A 27 0.68 8.41 14.50
CA TRP A 27 0.16 9.71 14.90
C TRP A 27 -1.27 9.61 15.41
N LEU A 28 -2.13 8.86 14.72
CA LEU A 28 -3.52 8.63 15.13
C LEU A 28 -3.58 8.00 16.53
N ALA A 29 -2.76 6.99 16.77
CA ALA A 29 -2.71 6.31 18.07
C ALA A 29 -2.23 7.22 19.21
N ASP A 30 -1.26 8.10 18.91
CA ASP A 30 -0.68 9.01 19.90
C ASP A 30 -1.57 10.24 20.16
N ALA A 31 -2.18 10.80 19.10
CA ALA A 31 -2.97 12.05 19.19
C ALA A 31 -4.46 11.80 19.41
N GLU A 32 -5.00 10.70 18.88
CA GLU A 32 -6.42 10.38 18.89
C GLU A 32 -6.67 8.92 19.30
N PRO A 33 -6.28 8.49 20.49
CA PRO A 33 -6.30 7.06 20.89
C PRO A 33 -7.69 6.44 20.86
N GLN A 34 -8.74 7.22 21.09
CA GLN A 34 -10.12 6.74 21.02
C GLN A 34 -10.52 6.39 19.57
N ASN A 35 -10.11 7.21 18.60
CA ASN A 35 -10.34 6.94 17.19
C ASN A 35 -9.48 5.75 16.72
N ALA A 36 -8.23 5.68 17.16
CA ALA A 36 -7.36 4.53 16.87
C ALA A 36 -7.95 3.21 17.38
N ALA A 37 -8.59 3.21 18.55
CA ALA A 37 -9.24 2.02 19.10
C ALA A 37 -10.43 1.53 18.28
N MET A 38 -11.07 2.41 17.50
CA MET A 38 -12.23 2.09 16.66
C MET A 38 -11.86 1.69 15.22
N VAL A 39 -10.58 1.72 14.85
CA VAL A 39 -10.15 1.35 13.48
C VAL A 39 -10.45 -0.13 13.24
N ALA A 40 -11.32 -0.42 12.29
CA ALA A 40 -11.70 -1.76 11.87
C ALA A 40 -10.97 -2.21 10.59
N ALA A 41 -10.54 -1.26 9.76
CA ALA A 41 -9.80 -1.52 8.53
C ALA A 41 -8.84 -0.37 8.24
N VAL A 42 -7.77 -0.66 7.50
CA VAL A 42 -6.87 0.36 6.93
C VAL A 42 -6.80 0.14 5.43
N ALA A 43 -7.06 1.19 4.67
CA ALA A 43 -7.01 1.18 3.21
C ALA A 43 -6.36 2.47 2.69
N LEU A 44 -5.67 2.40 1.58
CA LEU A 44 -5.18 3.58 0.89
C LEU A 44 -6.33 4.26 0.12
N PRO A 45 -6.21 5.54 -0.26
CA PRO A 45 -7.29 6.26 -0.94
C PRO A 45 -7.79 5.55 -2.20
N HIS A 46 -6.90 4.97 -3.01
CA HIS A 46 -7.28 4.25 -4.23
C HIS A 46 -7.93 2.90 -3.92
N ASP A 47 -7.54 2.19 -2.85
CA ASP A 47 -8.22 0.96 -2.40
C ASP A 47 -9.65 1.26 -2.02
N TRP A 48 -9.85 2.35 -1.26
CA TRP A 48 -11.17 2.81 -0.85
C TRP A 48 -12.02 3.22 -2.05
N LEU A 49 -11.45 3.96 -3.03
CA LEU A 49 -12.14 4.33 -4.25
C LEU A 49 -12.56 3.10 -5.06
N THR A 50 -11.66 2.14 -5.24
CA THR A 50 -11.92 0.87 -5.91
C THR A 50 -13.06 0.11 -5.23
N TRP A 51 -13.03 0.03 -3.90
CA TRP A 51 -14.06 -0.61 -3.10
C TRP A 51 -15.42 0.11 -3.26
N ARG A 52 -15.42 1.45 -3.23
CA ARG A 52 -16.63 2.26 -3.50
C ARG A 52 -17.19 2.03 -4.91
N LEU A 53 -16.34 2.03 -5.93
CA LEU A 53 -16.73 1.80 -7.32
C LEU A 53 -17.34 0.40 -7.54
N ARG A 54 -16.90 -0.58 -6.75
CA ARG A 54 -17.44 -1.94 -6.74
C ARG A 54 -18.80 -2.07 -6.03
N GLY A 55 -19.35 -0.97 -5.50
CA GLY A 55 -20.66 -0.92 -4.88
C GLY A 55 -20.70 -1.14 -3.37
N PHE A 56 -19.52 -1.16 -2.73
CA PHE A 56 -19.42 -1.27 -1.28
C PHE A 56 -19.50 0.11 -0.60
N GLY A 57 -19.83 0.15 0.68
CA GLY A 57 -19.99 1.38 1.43
C GLY A 57 -20.70 1.18 2.76
N PRO A 58 -21.16 2.25 3.42
CA PRO A 58 -21.84 2.17 4.71
C PRO A 58 -23.05 1.21 4.71
N ASP A 59 -23.80 1.18 3.60
CA ASP A 59 -24.98 0.32 3.44
C ASP A 59 -24.63 -1.13 3.05
N ASN A 60 -23.39 -1.37 2.62
CA ASN A 60 -22.84 -2.69 2.28
C ASN A 60 -21.35 -2.74 2.64
N PRO A 61 -21.02 -2.80 3.94
CA PRO A 61 -19.66 -2.59 4.43
C PRO A 61 -18.82 -3.88 4.42
N ALA A 62 -18.78 -4.60 3.31
CA ALA A 62 -17.93 -5.78 3.17
C ALA A 62 -16.45 -5.37 3.10
N LEU A 63 -15.81 -5.13 4.24
CA LEU A 63 -14.42 -4.70 4.34
C LEU A 63 -13.44 -5.75 3.79
N THR A 64 -13.79 -7.03 3.84
CA THR A 64 -13.01 -8.13 3.26
C THR A 64 -12.88 -8.06 1.74
N GLU A 65 -13.68 -7.23 1.09
CA GLU A 65 -13.63 -6.96 -0.34
C GLU A 65 -12.66 -5.83 -0.72
N LEU A 66 -11.97 -5.23 0.25
CA LEU A 66 -10.88 -4.29 -0.03
C LEU A 66 -9.74 -5.00 -0.76
N VAL A 67 -9.24 -4.39 -1.81
CA VAL A 67 -8.13 -4.89 -2.62
C VAL A 67 -7.12 -3.79 -2.88
N THR A 68 -5.88 -4.17 -3.08
CA THR A 68 -4.76 -3.29 -3.42
C THR A 68 -3.79 -4.03 -4.35
N ASP A 69 -2.77 -3.35 -4.82
CA ASP A 69 -1.65 -3.95 -5.55
C ASP A 69 -0.36 -4.00 -4.69
N ARG A 70 0.67 -4.68 -5.21
CA ARG A 70 1.93 -4.86 -4.49
C ARG A 70 2.72 -3.56 -4.32
N SER A 71 2.73 -2.73 -5.35
CA SER A 71 3.53 -1.51 -5.35
C SER A 71 2.97 -0.48 -4.36
N ASP A 72 1.65 -0.32 -4.31
CA ASP A 72 1.01 0.56 -3.35
C ASP A 72 1.06 -0.01 -1.93
N ALA A 73 0.86 -1.33 -1.76
CA ALA A 73 1.05 -1.98 -0.46
C ALA A 73 2.45 -1.74 0.11
N SER A 74 3.50 -1.73 -0.75
CA SER A 74 4.88 -1.43 -0.35
C SER A 74 5.04 -0.05 0.27
N GLY A 75 4.22 0.92 -0.15
CA GLY A 75 4.19 2.27 0.40
C GLY A 75 3.52 2.40 1.76
N THR A 76 3.01 1.32 2.36
CA THR A 76 2.31 1.38 3.66
C THR A 76 3.26 1.45 4.85
N GLY A 77 4.46 0.89 4.73
CA GLY A 77 5.45 0.78 5.82
C GLY A 77 5.19 -0.39 6.78
N TYR A 78 4.22 -1.25 6.46
CA TYR A 78 3.94 -2.52 7.15
C TYR A 78 3.65 -3.67 6.17
N PHE A 79 4.16 -3.57 4.94
CA PHE A 79 4.12 -4.64 3.95
C PHE A 79 5.54 -5.05 3.58
N ASN A 80 5.78 -6.35 3.47
CA ASN A 80 7.06 -6.88 3.03
C ASN A 80 6.99 -7.24 1.54
N PRO A 81 7.65 -6.48 0.65
CA PRO A 81 7.59 -6.72 -0.78
C PRO A 81 8.28 -8.02 -1.22
N SER A 82 9.23 -8.53 -0.42
CA SER A 82 9.97 -9.77 -0.73
C SER A 82 9.13 -11.02 -0.47
N THR A 83 8.32 -11.01 0.60
CA THR A 83 7.45 -12.14 0.97
C THR A 83 6.01 -11.97 0.53
N ASN A 84 5.65 -10.78 0.05
CA ASN A 84 4.30 -10.39 -0.35
C ASN A 84 3.28 -10.52 0.80
N THR A 85 3.68 -10.16 2.01
CA THR A 85 2.85 -10.30 3.22
C THR A 85 2.85 -9.03 4.06
N TYR A 86 1.75 -8.80 4.77
CA TYR A 86 1.67 -7.73 5.77
C TYR A 86 2.41 -8.12 7.05
N ASP A 87 3.15 -7.16 7.59
CA ASP A 87 3.83 -7.25 8.88
C ASP A 87 2.89 -6.73 9.98
N ARG A 88 2.14 -7.65 10.59
CA ARG A 88 1.16 -7.37 11.63
C ARG A 88 1.78 -6.82 12.92
N ASP A 89 3.03 -7.21 13.25
CA ASP A 89 3.73 -6.66 14.41
C ASP A 89 4.01 -5.16 14.22
N LEU A 90 4.46 -4.74 13.04
CA LEU A 90 4.67 -3.32 12.75
C LEU A 90 3.37 -2.53 12.81
N LEU A 91 2.28 -3.08 12.27
CA LEU A 91 0.96 -2.45 12.34
C LEU A 91 0.47 -2.30 13.79
N SER A 92 0.61 -3.35 14.61
CA SER A 92 0.24 -3.34 16.02
C SER A 92 1.03 -2.31 16.82
N ARG A 93 2.34 -2.21 16.57
CA ARG A 93 3.19 -1.19 17.17
C ARG A 93 2.78 0.22 16.78
N ALA A 94 2.43 0.43 15.51
CA ALA A 94 1.96 1.73 15.04
C ALA A 94 0.66 2.14 15.75
N LEU A 95 -0.30 1.26 15.83
CA LEU A 95 -1.61 1.50 16.44
C LEU A 95 -1.62 1.40 17.98
N ARG A 96 -0.49 1.01 18.60
CA ARG A 96 -0.37 0.78 20.05
C ARG A 96 -1.41 -0.19 20.61
N ARG A 97 -1.87 -1.12 19.78
CA ARG A 97 -2.80 -2.19 20.15
C ARG A 97 -2.55 -3.42 19.28
N ASP A 98 -3.11 -4.53 19.67
CA ASP A 98 -3.20 -5.70 18.78
C ASP A 98 -4.00 -5.31 17.53
N ALA A 99 -3.46 -5.63 16.37
CA ALA A 99 -4.02 -5.32 15.05
C ALA A 99 -4.37 -6.57 14.23
N ASP A 100 -4.45 -7.74 14.84
CA ASP A 100 -4.81 -8.99 14.14
C ASP A 100 -6.24 -8.97 13.62
N ASP A 101 -7.13 -8.26 14.31
CA ASP A 101 -8.52 -8.05 13.93
C ASP A 101 -8.73 -6.99 12.84
N ILE A 102 -7.71 -6.18 12.54
CA ILE A 102 -7.80 -5.12 11.52
C ILE A 102 -7.81 -5.71 10.12
N VAL A 103 -8.83 -5.36 9.35
CA VAL A 103 -8.91 -5.75 7.94
C VAL A 103 -7.93 -4.92 7.12
N LEU A 104 -7.10 -5.60 6.35
CA LEU A 104 -6.21 -5.01 5.35
C LEU A 104 -6.63 -5.48 3.96
N PRO A 105 -6.43 -4.65 2.91
CA PRO A 105 -6.77 -5.03 1.56
C PRO A 105 -6.07 -6.30 1.11
N THR A 106 -6.76 -7.15 0.38
CA THR A 106 -6.12 -8.29 -0.30
C THR A 106 -5.18 -7.75 -1.38
N VAL A 107 -3.92 -8.13 -1.31
CA VAL A 107 -2.92 -7.75 -2.32
C VAL A 107 -3.12 -8.62 -3.55
N LEU A 108 -3.56 -8.03 -4.64
CA LEU A 108 -3.79 -8.72 -5.90
C LEU A 108 -2.46 -8.94 -6.64
N ARG A 109 -2.36 -10.05 -7.33
CA ARG A 109 -1.30 -10.29 -8.31
C ARG A 109 -1.55 -9.41 -9.54
N PRO A 110 -0.52 -9.11 -10.33
CA PRO A 110 -0.67 -8.28 -11.54
C PRO A 110 -1.68 -8.81 -12.58
N ASP A 111 -1.90 -10.13 -12.59
CA ASP A 111 -2.85 -10.83 -13.46
C ASP A 111 -4.23 -11.05 -12.82
N GLU A 112 -4.45 -10.58 -11.59
CA GLU A 112 -5.72 -10.70 -10.89
C GLU A 112 -6.60 -9.46 -11.08
N SER A 113 -7.89 -9.69 -11.00
CA SER A 113 -8.89 -8.64 -11.12
C SER A 113 -10.10 -8.91 -10.20
N ARG A 114 -10.94 -7.89 -10.09
CA ARG A 114 -12.26 -7.99 -9.47
C ARG A 114 -13.30 -7.47 -10.46
N THR A 115 -14.55 -7.77 -10.22
CA THR A 115 -15.64 -7.35 -11.12
C THR A 115 -16.60 -6.46 -10.34
N ILE A 116 -17.09 -5.41 -10.99
CA ILE A 116 -18.24 -4.65 -10.52
C ILE A 116 -19.48 -5.50 -10.82
N THR A 117 -20.11 -6.04 -9.79
CA THR A 117 -21.26 -6.95 -9.93
C THR A 117 -22.57 -6.21 -10.20
N VAL A 118 -22.72 -5.01 -9.67
CA VAL A 118 -23.92 -4.17 -9.82
C VAL A 118 -23.53 -2.87 -10.49
N GLY A 119 -24.11 -2.60 -11.64
CA GLY A 119 -23.91 -1.33 -12.36
C GLY A 119 -24.49 -0.16 -11.59
N SER A 120 -23.94 1.02 -11.83
CA SER A 120 -24.42 2.31 -11.34
C SER A 120 -24.66 3.27 -12.51
N SER A 121 -25.17 4.47 -12.23
CA SER A 121 -25.27 5.53 -13.25
C SER A 121 -23.93 5.94 -13.85
N ALA A 122 -22.83 5.71 -13.13
CA ALA A 122 -21.48 6.07 -13.56
C ALA A 122 -20.73 4.90 -14.23
N PHE A 123 -21.06 3.64 -13.87
CA PHE A 123 -20.33 2.47 -14.34
C PHE A 123 -21.26 1.31 -14.69
N PRO A 124 -21.05 0.63 -15.83
CA PRO A 124 -21.82 -0.56 -16.17
C PRO A 124 -21.52 -1.71 -15.21
N ALA A 125 -22.49 -2.61 -15.06
CA ALA A 125 -22.26 -3.90 -14.43
C ALA A 125 -21.23 -4.71 -15.21
N HIS A 126 -20.56 -5.63 -14.52
CA HIS A 126 -19.54 -6.53 -15.10
C HIS A 126 -18.25 -5.84 -15.60
N LEU A 127 -18.04 -4.57 -15.23
CA LEU A 127 -16.77 -3.91 -15.49
C LEU A 127 -15.65 -4.62 -14.71
N VAL A 128 -14.57 -4.95 -15.39
CA VAL A 128 -13.39 -5.56 -14.78
C VAL A 128 -12.51 -4.46 -14.18
N VAL A 129 -12.13 -4.64 -12.92
CA VAL A 129 -11.22 -3.77 -12.18
C VAL A 129 -9.92 -4.54 -11.96
N ALA A 130 -8.86 -4.13 -12.63
CA ALA A 130 -7.53 -4.72 -12.50
C ALA A 130 -6.89 -4.38 -11.15
N ALA A 131 -5.79 -5.07 -10.81
CA ALA A 131 -5.05 -4.83 -9.58
C ALA A 131 -4.61 -3.37 -9.42
N GLY A 132 -4.20 -2.74 -10.50
CA GLY A 132 -3.60 -1.41 -10.47
C GLY A 132 -2.09 -1.45 -10.29
N ALA A 133 -1.48 -0.29 -10.15
CA ALA A 133 -0.08 -0.10 -9.83
C ALA A 133 0.15 1.31 -9.31
N GLY A 134 1.09 1.49 -8.39
CA GLY A 134 1.60 2.80 -7.99
C GLY A 134 2.24 3.54 -9.17
N ASP A 135 2.32 4.86 -9.08
CA ASP A 135 2.75 5.75 -10.18
C ASP A 135 4.12 5.40 -10.76
N ASN A 136 5.12 5.13 -9.94
CA ASN A 136 6.46 4.76 -10.40
C ASN A 136 6.48 3.36 -11.06
N ALA A 137 5.75 2.39 -10.50
CA ALA A 137 5.63 1.06 -11.09
C ALA A 137 4.91 1.11 -12.44
N ALA A 138 3.82 1.88 -12.52
CA ALA A 138 3.09 2.09 -13.76
C ALA A 138 3.94 2.84 -14.82
N ALA A 139 4.74 3.82 -14.40
CA ALA A 139 5.67 4.53 -15.27
C ALA A 139 6.76 3.59 -15.80
N ALA A 140 7.37 2.77 -14.94
CA ALA A 140 8.35 1.76 -15.36
C ALA A 140 7.77 0.82 -16.41
N PHE A 141 6.59 0.29 -16.14
CA PHE A 141 5.88 -0.60 -17.06
C PHE A 141 5.57 0.08 -18.41
N GLY A 142 5.03 1.30 -18.36
CA GLY A 142 4.67 2.07 -19.55
C GLY A 142 5.88 2.44 -20.43
N LEU A 143 7.06 2.58 -19.83
CA LEU A 143 8.33 2.81 -20.53
C LEU A 143 8.97 1.53 -21.06
N GLY A 144 8.47 0.36 -20.66
CA GLY A 144 9.11 -0.92 -20.96
C GLY A 144 10.44 -1.10 -20.22
N ALA A 145 10.60 -0.45 -19.06
CA ALA A 145 11.82 -0.54 -18.27
C ALA A 145 12.07 -1.97 -17.76
N SER A 146 13.31 -2.38 -17.79
CA SER A 146 13.78 -3.71 -17.43
C SER A 146 14.81 -3.64 -16.29
N THR A 147 15.13 -4.78 -15.67
CA THR A 147 16.16 -4.87 -14.64
C THR A 147 17.46 -4.20 -15.07
N GLY A 148 17.94 -3.28 -14.26
CA GLY A 148 19.14 -2.47 -14.51
C GLY A 148 18.84 -1.08 -15.10
N ASP A 149 17.61 -0.83 -15.58
CA ASP A 149 17.24 0.49 -16.06
C ASP A 149 16.99 1.47 -14.89
N VAL A 150 17.39 2.71 -15.12
CA VAL A 150 17.13 3.82 -14.19
C VAL A 150 16.30 4.87 -14.91
N VAL A 151 15.20 5.26 -14.30
CA VAL A 151 14.30 6.29 -14.80
C VAL A 151 14.50 7.56 -13.99
N VAL A 152 14.70 8.67 -14.68
CA VAL A 152 14.78 10.02 -14.10
C VAL A 152 13.58 10.80 -14.62
N SER A 153 12.64 11.11 -13.75
CA SER A 153 11.47 11.94 -14.06
C SER A 153 11.69 13.35 -13.51
N ILE A 154 11.64 14.35 -14.37
CA ILE A 154 11.87 15.74 -14.01
C ILE A 154 10.64 16.55 -14.42
N GLY A 155 9.97 17.12 -13.41
CA GLY A 155 8.83 18.02 -13.57
C GLY A 155 8.89 19.13 -12.53
N THR A 156 7.78 19.51 -11.96
CA THR A 156 7.72 20.42 -10.79
C THR A 156 8.43 19.79 -9.57
N SER A 157 8.40 18.48 -9.47
CA SER A 157 9.22 17.67 -8.58
C SER A 157 10.00 16.64 -9.39
N GLY A 158 11.07 16.08 -8.81
CA GLY A 158 11.87 15.04 -9.44
C GLY A 158 11.78 13.71 -8.73
N THR A 159 11.75 12.61 -9.49
CA THR A 159 11.83 11.26 -8.98
C THR A 159 12.91 10.49 -9.74
N VAL A 160 13.70 9.72 -9.02
CA VAL A 160 14.66 8.76 -9.59
C VAL A 160 14.33 7.39 -9.05
N PHE A 161 14.13 6.43 -9.93
CA PHE A 161 13.92 5.04 -9.54
C PHE A 161 14.61 4.08 -10.50
N GLY A 162 15.01 2.93 -9.99
CA GLY A 162 15.61 1.84 -10.78
C GLY A 162 14.77 0.58 -10.70
N VAL A 163 14.80 -0.23 -11.75
CA VAL A 163 14.21 -1.57 -11.78
C VAL A 163 15.26 -2.58 -11.38
N THR A 164 14.96 -3.42 -10.40
CA THR A 164 15.87 -4.45 -9.90
C THR A 164 15.12 -5.76 -9.66
N ASP A 165 15.81 -6.88 -9.78
CA ASP A 165 15.33 -8.21 -9.42
C ASP A 165 15.70 -8.62 -7.99
N ALA A 166 16.49 -7.79 -7.30
CA ALA A 166 16.87 -7.98 -5.91
C ALA A 166 16.15 -6.97 -4.99
N PRO A 167 15.64 -7.42 -3.83
CA PRO A 167 15.04 -6.50 -2.86
C PRO A 167 16.02 -5.42 -2.40
N ALA A 168 15.55 -4.17 -2.33
CA ALA A 168 16.32 -3.06 -1.76
C ALA A 168 16.10 -3.00 -0.24
N HIS A 169 17.19 -2.82 0.51
CA HIS A 169 17.19 -2.72 1.98
C HIS A 169 18.14 -1.60 2.43
N ASP A 170 17.83 -0.37 2.03
CA ASP A 170 18.64 0.79 2.43
C ASP A 170 18.28 1.28 3.82
N GLU A 171 19.08 0.94 4.80
CA GLU A 171 18.92 1.37 6.20
C GLU A 171 19.21 2.85 6.43
N THR A 172 19.80 3.55 5.47
CA THR A 172 19.97 5.01 5.55
C THR A 172 18.64 5.75 5.28
N GLY A 173 17.68 5.08 4.66
CA GLY A 173 16.40 5.65 4.26
C GLY A 173 16.45 6.56 3.04
N THR A 174 17.57 6.57 2.31
CA THR A 174 17.74 7.35 1.09
C THR A 174 16.98 6.73 -0.08
N VAL A 175 16.98 5.40 -0.16
CA VAL A 175 16.29 4.62 -1.19
C VAL A 175 15.20 3.78 -0.55
N ALA A 176 14.00 3.80 -1.12
CA ALA A 176 12.90 2.93 -0.72
C ALA A 176 12.70 1.81 -1.73
N GLY A 177 12.57 0.58 -1.24
CA GLY A 177 12.26 -0.61 -2.04
C GLY A 177 10.75 -0.80 -2.14
N PHE A 178 10.24 -0.89 -3.36
CA PHE A 178 8.85 -1.20 -3.68
C PHE A 178 8.78 -2.45 -4.56
N ALA A 179 7.63 -3.14 -4.58
CA ALA A 179 7.39 -4.32 -5.39
C ALA A 179 6.59 -4.00 -6.63
#